data_0e97a8ec37f4998d24f2ff07e7c81644
#
_entry.id   0e97a8ec37f4998d24f2ff07e7c81644
#
_cell.length_a   1.000
_cell.length_b   1.000
_cell.length_c   1.000
_cell.angle_alpha   90.00
_cell.angle_beta   90.00
_cell.angle_gamma   90.00
#
_symmetry.space_group_name_H-M   'P 1'
#
loop_
_entity.id
_entity.type
_entity.pdbx_description
1 polymer ?
#
loop_
_entity_poly.entity_id
_entity_poly.type
_entity_poly.pdbx_seq_one_letter_code
_entity_poly.pdbx_strand_id
1 'polypeptide(L)'
;MSAAERMDVFALLAPKRPDHVSLGKALTLFVEREDFGFVWIAFDDNESIVGCVLVSFAISTDAGGLVACLDDIVVFPGARRTGVGTGLLETLATHVRAMDIVGIRTSVPRAFGLESFFSACGFSVRDDQGFTRTLA
;
A
#
# COMPACT_ATOMS: atom_id res chain seq x y z
N MET A 1 -4.72 -1.72 11.94
CA MET A 1 -5.17 -0.31 11.93
C MET A 1 -6.34 -0.16 12.89
N SER A 2 -6.28 0.82 13.76
CA SER A 2 -7.40 1.12 14.67
C SER A 2 -8.49 1.92 13.96
N ALA A 3 -9.68 2.03 14.58
CA ALA A 3 -10.76 2.85 14.03
C ALA A 3 -10.41 4.33 13.96
N ALA A 4 -9.60 4.83 14.92
CA ALA A 4 -9.13 6.20 14.90
C ALA A 4 -8.14 6.44 13.75
N GLU A 5 -7.20 5.54 13.56
CA GLU A 5 -6.25 5.60 12.46
C GLU A 5 -6.94 5.51 11.10
N ARG A 6 -8.05 4.79 11.00
CA ARG A 6 -8.84 4.68 9.77
C ARG A 6 -9.29 6.05 9.26
N MET A 7 -9.69 6.95 10.15
CA MET A 7 -10.11 8.31 9.75
C MET A 7 -8.94 9.09 9.16
N ASP A 8 -7.76 8.98 9.74
CA ASP A 8 -6.56 9.67 9.27
C ASP A 8 -6.09 9.10 7.93
N VAL A 9 -6.14 7.79 7.77
CA VAL A 9 -5.83 7.12 6.50
C VAL A 9 -6.85 7.53 5.42
N PHE A 10 -8.14 7.58 5.77
CA PHE A 10 -9.17 8.06 4.86
C PHE A 10 -8.85 9.48 4.36
N ALA A 11 -8.51 10.38 5.26
CA ALA A 11 -8.18 11.76 4.90
C ALA A 11 -6.96 11.84 3.97
N LEU A 12 -6.00 10.96 4.14
CA LEU A 12 -4.80 10.90 3.29
C LEU A 12 -5.11 10.39 1.88
N LEU A 13 -6.03 9.43 1.76
CA LEU A 13 -6.40 8.81 0.49
C LEU A 13 -7.51 9.55 -0.26
N ALA A 14 -8.39 10.28 0.43
CA ALA A 14 -9.57 10.89 -0.14
C ALA A 14 -9.29 11.79 -1.36
N PRO A 15 -8.20 12.60 -1.41
CA PRO A 15 -7.89 13.41 -2.58
C PRO A 15 -7.62 12.60 -3.86
N LYS A 16 -7.21 11.34 -3.73
CA LYS A 16 -6.87 10.45 -4.84
C LYS A 16 -8.01 9.51 -5.24
N ARG A 17 -9.05 9.41 -4.42
CA ARG A 17 -10.16 8.48 -4.60
C ARG A 17 -11.46 9.26 -4.61
N PRO A 18 -12.05 9.54 -5.78
CA PRO A 18 -13.26 10.37 -5.87
C PRO A 18 -14.49 9.69 -5.25
N ASP A 19 -14.57 8.38 -5.25
CA ASP A 19 -15.66 7.64 -4.61
C ASP A 19 -15.35 7.38 -3.15
N HIS A 20 -15.74 8.31 -2.29
CA HIS A 20 -15.48 8.24 -0.85
C HIS A 20 -16.30 7.16 -0.15
N VAL A 21 -17.42 6.75 -0.70
CA VAL A 21 -18.23 5.64 -0.15
C VAL A 21 -17.48 4.33 -0.34
N SER A 22 -16.98 4.08 -1.54
CA SER A 22 -16.17 2.89 -1.83
C SER A 22 -14.89 2.87 -1.01
N LEU A 23 -14.21 4.01 -0.88
CA LEU A 23 -13.01 4.12 -0.05
C LEU A 23 -13.31 3.75 1.41
N GLY A 24 -14.38 4.29 1.98
CA GLY A 24 -14.78 4.00 3.36
C GLY A 24 -15.08 2.51 3.58
N LYS A 25 -15.78 1.88 2.63
CA LYS A 25 -16.07 0.44 2.69
C LYS A 25 -14.80 -0.39 2.67
N ALA A 26 -13.86 -0.07 1.79
CA ALA A 26 -12.59 -0.79 1.69
C ALA A 26 -11.76 -0.64 2.98
N LEU A 27 -11.67 0.56 3.54
CA LEU A 27 -10.92 0.79 4.78
C LEU A 27 -11.54 0.07 5.96
N THR A 28 -12.87 -0.09 5.99
CA THR A 28 -13.55 -0.86 7.03
C THR A 28 -13.10 -2.33 7.00
N LEU A 29 -12.88 -2.91 5.82
CA LEU A 29 -12.37 -4.28 5.71
C LEU A 29 -10.98 -4.42 6.34
N PHE A 30 -10.10 -3.42 6.20
CA PHE A 30 -8.78 -3.46 6.84
C PHE A 30 -8.87 -3.41 8.38
N VAL A 31 -9.91 -2.83 8.93
CA VAL A 31 -10.15 -2.83 10.39
C VAL A 31 -10.72 -4.17 10.85
N GLU A 32 -11.69 -4.72 10.11
CA GLU A 32 -12.48 -5.89 10.53
C GLU A 32 -11.86 -7.22 10.12
N ARG A 33 -11.07 -7.26 9.05
CA ARG A 33 -10.56 -8.49 8.46
C ARG A 33 -9.04 -8.47 8.34
N GLU A 34 -8.37 -8.68 9.48
CA GLU A 34 -6.90 -8.73 9.54
C GLU A 34 -6.29 -9.86 8.69
N ASP A 35 -7.07 -10.88 8.40
CA ASP A 35 -6.66 -11.98 7.53
C ASP A 35 -6.59 -11.60 6.05
N PHE A 36 -7.23 -10.51 5.63
CA PHE A 36 -7.17 -10.02 4.25
C PHE A 36 -5.97 -9.14 3.98
N GLY A 37 -5.52 -8.40 4.97
CA GLY A 37 -4.42 -7.46 4.82
C GLY A 37 -4.30 -6.49 5.98
N PHE A 38 -3.49 -5.47 5.78
CA PHE A 38 -3.25 -4.44 6.80
C PHE A 38 -2.86 -3.11 6.14
N VAL A 39 -2.85 -2.05 6.94
CA VAL A 39 -2.36 -0.75 6.53
C VAL A 39 -1.04 -0.48 7.26
N TRP A 40 0.01 -0.23 6.50
CA TRP A 40 1.33 0.12 7.01
C TRP A 40 1.45 1.63 7.04
N ILE A 41 1.70 2.21 8.23
CA ILE A 41 1.55 3.63 8.47
C ILE A 41 2.88 4.24 8.93
N ALA A 42 3.22 5.41 8.39
CA ALA A 42 4.34 6.21 8.83
C ALA A 42 3.84 7.41 9.64
N PHE A 43 4.46 7.65 10.78
CA PHE A 43 4.18 8.78 11.66
C PHE A 43 5.37 9.72 11.70
N ASP A 44 5.12 11.02 11.87
CA ASP A 44 6.17 11.98 12.17
C ASP A 44 6.48 12.04 13.68
N ASP A 45 7.38 12.93 14.09
CA ASP A 45 7.77 13.08 15.49
C ASP A 45 6.63 13.59 16.39
N ASN A 46 5.58 14.14 15.81
CA ASN A 46 4.38 14.60 16.51
C ASN A 46 3.26 13.56 16.51
N GLU A 47 3.56 12.31 16.11
CA GLU A 47 2.59 11.23 16.01
C GLU A 47 1.48 11.46 14.99
N SER A 48 1.72 12.34 14.02
CA SER A 48 0.80 12.57 12.91
C SER A 48 1.12 11.63 11.75
N ILE A 49 0.09 11.11 11.08
CA ILE A 49 0.26 10.24 9.92
C ILE A 49 0.80 11.04 8.74
N VAL A 50 1.95 10.64 8.20
CA VAL A 50 2.58 11.29 7.05
C VAL A 50 2.62 10.42 5.81
N GLY A 51 2.27 9.15 5.93
CA GLY A 51 2.21 8.23 4.79
C GLY A 51 1.60 6.91 5.16
N CYS A 52 1.15 6.18 4.16
CA CYS A 52 0.63 4.82 4.36
C CYS A 52 0.77 3.98 3.10
N VAL A 53 0.76 2.66 3.31
CA VAL A 53 0.69 1.66 2.26
C VAL A 53 -0.43 0.70 2.61
N LEU A 54 -1.35 0.47 1.69
CA LEU A 54 -2.42 -0.51 1.85
C LEU A 54 -1.93 -1.84 1.28
N VAL A 55 -1.96 -2.88 2.12
CA VAL A 55 -1.38 -4.19 1.81
C VAL A 55 -2.45 -5.25 1.91
N SER A 56 -2.64 -6.03 0.85
CA SER A 56 -3.49 -7.22 0.86
C SER A 56 -2.68 -8.45 0.49
N PHE A 57 -3.16 -9.63 0.89
CA PHE A 57 -2.44 -10.88 0.66
C PHE A 57 -3.02 -11.65 -0.52
N ALA A 58 -2.15 -12.28 -1.29
CA ALA A 58 -2.55 -13.18 -2.37
C ALA A 58 -1.69 -14.43 -2.35
N ILE A 59 -2.28 -15.55 -2.73
CA ILE A 59 -1.54 -16.79 -2.99
C ILE A 59 -1.05 -16.74 -4.42
N SER A 60 0.26 -16.88 -4.61
CA SER A 60 0.87 -16.88 -5.94
C SER A 60 1.49 -18.24 -6.21
N THR A 61 0.94 -18.94 -7.19
CA THR A 61 1.50 -20.22 -7.64
C THR A 61 2.84 -20.03 -8.33
N ASP A 62 3.03 -18.88 -9.00
CA ASP A 62 4.27 -18.54 -9.66
C ASP A 62 5.38 -18.24 -8.66
N ALA A 63 5.08 -17.48 -7.62
CA ALA A 63 6.05 -17.14 -6.57
C ALA A 63 6.24 -18.27 -5.55
N GLY A 64 5.30 -19.20 -5.47
CA GLY A 64 5.38 -20.33 -4.56
C GLY A 64 4.96 -20.04 -3.13
N GLY A 65 4.06 -19.09 -2.91
CA GLY A 65 3.60 -18.75 -1.56
C GLY A 65 2.73 -17.51 -1.52
N LEU A 66 2.61 -16.93 -0.32
CA LEU A 66 1.89 -15.68 -0.15
C LEU A 66 2.72 -14.51 -0.63
N VAL A 67 2.08 -13.58 -1.34
CA VAL A 67 2.66 -12.29 -1.72
C VAL A 67 1.85 -11.15 -1.10
N ALA A 68 2.53 -10.06 -0.80
CA ALA A 68 1.91 -8.82 -0.36
C ALA A 68 1.64 -7.96 -1.60
N CYS A 69 0.38 -7.58 -1.79
CA CYS A 69 -0.03 -6.73 -2.90
C CYS A 69 -0.28 -5.33 -2.37
N LEU A 70 0.47 -4.35 -2.89
CA LEU A 70 0.32 -2.95 -2.48
C LEU A 70 -0.71 -2.30 -3.40
N ASP A 71 -1.79 -1.81 -2.81
CA ASP A 71 -2.86 -1.16 -3.57
C ASP A 71 -2.62 0.34 -3.71
N ASP A 72 -2.32 0.99 -2.59
CA ASP A 72 -2.03 2.42 -2.56
C ASP A 72 -0.78 2.69 -1.73
N ILE A 73 0.05 3.60 -2.23
CA ILE A 73 1.20 4.14 -1.52
C ILE A 73 1.03 5.65 -1.53
N VAL A 74 0.84 6.25 -0.37
CA VAL A 74 0.55 7.67 -0.27
C VAL A 74 1.47 8.30 0.77
N VAL A 75 2.09 9.42 0.39
CA VAL A 75 2.89 10.26 1.29
C VAL A 75 2.25 11.64 1.32
N PHE A 76 2.04 12.15 2.53
CA PHE A 76 1.50 13.50 2.72
C PHE A 76 2.36 14.51 1.94
N PRO A 77 1.76 15.47 1.20
CA PRO A 77 2.53 16.37 0.35
C PRO A 77 3.65 17.13 1.07
N GLY A 78 3.43 17.54 2.31
CA GLY A 78 4.43 18.23 3.12
C GLY A 78 5.59 17.35 3.57
N ALA A 79 5.46 16.05 3.50
CA ALA A 79 6.48 15.06 3.86
C ALA A 79 7.16 14.43 2.64
N ARG A 80 6.80 14.82 1.43
CA ARG A 80 7.42 14.30 0.20
C ARG A 80 8.89 14.71 0.13
N ARG A 81 9.73 13.84 -0.48
CA ARG A 81 11.18 14.02 -0.63
C ARG A 81 11.95 14.02 0.70
N THR A 82 11.35 13.51 1.77
CA THR A 82 12.00 13.34 3.08
C THR A 82 12.39 11.89 3.36
N GLY A 83 12.22 10.99 2.37
CA GLY A 83 12.51 9.56 2.54
C GLY A 83 11.39 8.74 3.15
N VAL A 84 10.21 9.31 3.36
CA VAL A 84 9.06 8.59 3.95
C VAL A 84 8.63 7.41 3.08
N GLY A 85 8.51 7.61 1.76
CA GLY A 85 8.12 6.55 0.84
C GLY A 85 9.12 5.40 0.82
N THR A 86 10.40 5.70 0.75
CA THR A 86 11.48 4.70 0.81
C THR A 86 11.45 3.97 2.15
N GLY A 87 11.34 4.70 3.25
CA GLY A 87 11.25 4.12 4.59
C GLY A 87 10.06 3.21 4.78
N LEU A 88 8.88 3.58 4.24
CA LEU A 88 7.69 2.74 4.26
C LEU A 88 7.95 1.41 3.57
N LEU A 89 8.52 1.41 2.36
CA LEU A 89 8.78 0.19 1.60
C LEU A 89 9.87 -0.68 2.22
N GLU A 90 10.92 -0.07 2.75
CA GLU A 90 12.02 -0.81 3.40
C GLU A 90 11.54 -1.50 4.69
N THR A 91 10.85 -0.78 5.55
CA THR A 91 10.33 -1.35 6.81
C THR A 91 9.23 -2.37 6.54
N LEU A 92 8.39 -2.13 5.53
CA LEU A 92 7.38 -3.09 5.11
C LEU A 92 8.02 -4.39 4.63
N ALA A 93 9.05 -4.32 3.80
CA ALA A 93 9.75 -5.50 3.29
C ALA A 93 10.31 -6.36 4.44
N THR A 94 10.91 -5.72 5.45
CA THR A 94 11.40 -6.41 6.64
C THR A 94 10.25 -7.08 7.41
N HIS A 95 9.14 -6.38 7.57
CA HIS A 95 7.98 -6.89 8.30
C HIS A 95 7.36 -8.12 7.61
N VAL A 96 7.08 -8.03 6.32
CA VAL A 96 6.43 -9.13 5.59
C VAL A 96 7.36 -10.32 5.40
N ARG A 97 8.67 -10.09 5.31
CA ARG A 97 9.65 -11.20 5.28
C ARG A 97 9.58 -12.02 6.57
N ALA A 98 9.41 -11.37 7.71
CA ALA A 98 9.24 -12.05 8.99
C ALA A 98 7.93 -12.84 9.08
N MET A 99 6.96 -12.55 8.22
CA MET A 99 5.69 -13.26 8.09
C MET A 99 5.76 -14.42 7.08
N ASP A 100 6.93 -14.77 6.56
CA ASP A 100 7.14 -15.78 5.51
C ASP A 100 6.46 -15.43 4.18
N ILE A 101 6.25 -14.15 3.93
CA ILE A 101 5.76 -13.67 2.64
C ILE A 101 6.92 -13.65 1.65
N VAL A 102 6.71 -14.22 0.46
CA VAL A 102 7.78 -14.48 -0.50
C VAL A 102 7.99 -13.38 -1.54
N GLY A 103 7.10 -12.41 -1.62
CA GLY A 103 7.25 -11.31 -2.55
C GLY A 103 6.29 -10.17 -2.28
N ILE A 104 6.59 -9.03 -2.88
CA ILE A 104 5.76 -7.82 -2.83
C ILE A 104 5.45 -7.42 -4.26
N ARG A 105 4.19 -7.15 -4.57
CA ARG A 105 3.73 -6.72 -5.88
C ARG A 105 2.99 -5.41 -5.78
N THR A 106 3.14 -4.57 -6.78
CA THR A 106 2.35 -3.36 -6.92
C THR A 106 2.11 -3.06 -8.39
N SER A 107 1.04 -2.33 -8.68
CA SER A 107 0.74 -1.84 -10.02
C SER A 107 0.42 -0.36 -9.91
N VAL A 108 1.09 0.45 -10.71
CA VAL A 108 0.89 1.90 -10.76
C VAL A 108 0.74 2.33 -12.21
N PRO A 109 -0.05 3.38 -12.50
CA PRO A 109 -0.12 3.91 -13.85
C PRO A 109 1.26 4.32 -14.34
N ARG A 110 1.61 3.89 -15.56
CA ARG A 110 2.90 4.22 -16.16
C ARG A 110 3.15 5.72 -16.23
N ALA A 111 2.08 6.49 -16.42
CA ALA A 111 2.15 7.95 -16.52
C ALA A 111 2.65 8.63 -15.24
N PHE A 112 2.61 7.95 -14.08
CA PHE A 112 3.12 8.51 -12.83
C PHE A 112 4.65 8.55 -12.75
N GLY A 113 5.35 7.84 -13.65
CA GLY A 113 6.82 7.90 -13.72
C GLY A 113 7.53 7.38 -12.48
N LEU A 114 6.99 6.36 -11.80
CA LEU A 114 7.52 5.84 -10.55
C LEU A 114 8.49 4.68 -10.72
N GLU A 115 8.86 4.33 -11.95
CA GLU A 115 9.73 3.19 -12.21
C GLU A 115 11.09 3.31 -11.51
N SER A 116 11.71 4.48 -11.57
CA SER A 116 12.99 4.72 -10.91
C SER A 116 12.89 4.59 -9.39
N PHE A 117 11.81 5.08 -8.81
CA PHE A 117 11.56 4.97 -7.37
C PHE A 117 11.46 3.51 -6.95
N PHE A 118 10.63 2.72 -7.63
CA PHE A 118 10.45 1.32 -7.30
C PHE A 118 11.71 0.51 -7.57
N SER A 119 12.41 0.80 -8.66
CA SER A 119 13.68 0.14 -8.97
C SER A 119 14.72 0.38 -7.87
N ALA A 120 14.82 1.62 -7.37
CA ALA A 120 15.70 1.96 -6.26
C ALA A 120 15.31 1.23 -4.95
N CYS A 121 14.04 0.86 -4.80
CA CYS A 121 13.53 0.09 -3.65
C CYS A 121 13.59 -1.43 -3.87
N GLY A 122 14.30 -1.91 -4.90
CA GLY A 122 14.51 -3.34 -5.14
C GLY A 122 13.42 -4.02 -5.97
N PHE A 123 12.51 -3.27 -6.56
CA PHE A 123 11.45 -3.83 -7.42
C PHE A 123 11.93 -3.94 -8.86
N SER A 124 11.47 -4.98 -9.55
CA SER A 124 11.70 -5.17 -10.99
C SER A 124 10.40 -4.95 -11.75
N VAL A 125 10.50 -4.36 -12.94
CA VAL A 125 9.34 -4.17 -13.81
C VAL A 125 8.81 -5.53 -14.28
N ARG A 126 7.48 -5.67 -14.27
CA ARG A 126 6.80 -6.87 -14.81
C ARG A 126 6.33 -6.57 -16.22
N ASP A 127 6.43 -7.59 -17.08
CA ASP A 127 5.94 -7.54 -18.46
C ASP A 127 4.61 -8.29 -18.53
N ASP A 128 3.57 -7.70 -17.95
CA ASP A 128 2.22 -8.26 -17.96
C ASP A 128 1.19 -7.15 -18.13
N GLN A 129 -0.02 -7.54 -18.52
CA GLN A 129 -1.16 -6.63 -18.68
C GLN A 129 -2.17 -6.89 -17.58
N GLY A 130 -2.69 -5.83 -16.99
CA GLY A 130 -3.79 -5.93 -16.03
C GLY A 130 -5.13 -5.81 -16.71
N PHE A 131 -6.10 -6.60 -16.25
CA PHE A 131 -7.48 -6.54 -16.73
C PHE A 131 -8.40 -6.43 -15.52
N THR A 132 -9.42 -5.59 -15.63
CA THR A 132 -10.40 -5.41 -14.55
C THR A 132 -11.81 -5.54 -15.11
N ARG A 133 -12.65 -6.28 -14.39
CA ARG A 133 -14.09 -6.31 -14.63
C ARG A 133 -14.79 -6.01 -13.31
N THR A 134 -15.52 -4.91 -13.25
CA THR A 134 -16.29 -4.54 -12.06
C THR A 134 -17.52 -5.41 -11.93
N LEU A 135 -17.73 -5.95 -10.71
CA LEU A 135 -18.84 -6.84 -10.38
C LEU A 135 -19.77 -6.13 -9.38
N ALA A 136 -20.65 -5.32 -9.85
CA ALA A 136 -21.56 -4.71 -8.90
C ALA A 136 -22.79 -4.17 -9.59
#